data_3069f01916b589e10816374b0744244f
#
_entry.id   3069f01916b589e10816374b0744244f
#
_cell.length_a   1.000
_cell.length_b   1.000
_cell.length_c   1.000
_cell.angle_alpha   90.00
_cell.angle_beta   90.00
_cell.angle_gamma   90.00
#
_symmetry.space_group_name_H-M   'P 1'
#
loop_
_entity.id
_entity.type
_entity.pdbx_description
1 polymer ?
#
loop_
_entity_poly.entity_id
_entity_poly.type
_entity_poly.pdbx_seq_one_letter_code
_entity_poly.pdbx_strand_id
1 'polypeptide(L)'
;MKTFIIRFIHITAIFLGLVSLAFSQTPPAPGEPKRFPQITLEQLPPDARPLGEEIIKISSVGLGGPYNVMLRSPVFADRMKRLLDYLRFNTSLPTRLNEFAIIIQGKVWRSQVEWYAHYPLAIKAGLPQQVADDLKAGIRPRDMKPDEAVVYDVSMEMINNHQISDALFQKAKAILGEQQLVDLVAVSGTYVTVAMLLALGQEMPPAGKPLPFP
;
A
#
# COMPACT_ATOMS: atom_id res chain seq x y z
N MET A 1 -29.18 -68.69 12.95
CA MET A 1 -27.86 -68.00 12.98
C MET A 1 -27.78 -67.11 11.75
N LYS A 2 -27.92 -65.79 11.92
CA LYS A 2 -27.78 -64.82 10.83
C LYS A 2 -26.50 -64.02 11.10
N THR A 3 -25.52 -64.21 10.24
CA THR A 3 -24.19 -63.58 10.31
C THR A 3 -24.28 -62.18 9.73
N PHE A 4 -24.06 -61.14 10.56
CA PHE A 4 -23.95 -59.75 10.14
C PHE A 4 -22.52 -59.47 9.68
N ILE A 5 -22.34 -59.17 8.39
CA ILE A 5 -21.06 -58.70 7.83
C ILE A 5 -21.03 -57.16 7.93
N ILE A 6 -20.21 -56.65 8.82
CA ILE A 6 -19.93 -55.18 8.93
C ILE A 6 -18.86 -54.84 7.88
N ARG A 7 -19.26 -54.07 6.84
CA ARG A 7 -18.32 -53.47 5.89
C ARG A 7 -17.77 -52.17 6.46
N PHE A 8 -16.48 -52.16 6.74
CA PHE A 8 -15.74 -50.94 7.04
C PHE A 8 -15.51 -50.15 5.76
N ILE A 9 -16.10 -48.94 5.68
CA ILE A 9 -15.83 -47.97 4.63
C ILE A 9 -14.64 -47.16 5.08
N HIS A 10 -13.49 -47.36 4.42
CA HIS A 10 -12.33 -46.49 4.62
C HIS A 10 -12.55 -45.17 3.87
N ILE A 11 -12.82 -44.10 4.59
CA ILE A 11 -12.83 -42.74 4.02
C ILE A 11 -11.39 -42.23 4.03
N THR A 12 -10.76 -42.27 2.87
CA THR A 12 -9.45 -41.66 2.64
C THR A 12 -9.68 -40.14 2.50
N ALA A 13 -9.41 -39.39 3.53
CA ALA A 13 -9.41 -37.92 3.48
C ALA A 13 -8.22 -37.43 2.63
N ILE A 14 -8.50 -37.00 1.40
CA ILE A 14 -7.51 -36.33 0.56
C ILE A 14 -7.37 -34.90 1.11
N PHE A 15 -6.30 -34.63 1.85
CA PHE A 15 -5.87 -33.28 2.19
C PHE A 15 -5.34 -32.59 0.92
N LEU A 16 -6.20 -31.84 0.22
CA LEU A 16 -5.73 -30.85 -0.75
C LEU A 16 -5.04 -29.72 0.03
N GLY A 17 -3.72 -29.76 0.10
CA GLY A 17 -2.93 -28.65 0.57
C GLY A 17 -3.10 -27.46 -0.38
N LEU A 18 -3.83 -26.44 0.05
CA LEU A 18 -3.84 -25.12 -0.59
C LEU A 18 -2.42 -24.54 -0.49
N VAL A 19 -1.63 -24.72 -1.54
CA VAL A 19 -0.40 -23.97 -1.73
C VAL A 19 -0.83 -22.54 -2.06
N SER A 20 -0.87 -21.67 -1.06
CA SER A 20 -0.96 -20.23 -1.27
C SER A 20 0.30 -19.80 -2.00
N LEU A 21 0.22 -19.65 -3.32
CA LEU A 21 1.24 -18.97 -4.10
C LEU A 21 1.24 -17.49 -3.65
N ALA A 22 2.10 -17.17 -2.71
CA ALA A 22 2.39 -15.80 -2.36
C ALA A 22 3.09 -15.15 -3.57
N PHE A 23 2.35 -14.45 -4.40
CA PHE A 23 2.92 -13.59 -5.43
C PHE A 23 3.67 -12.45 -4.74
N SER A 24 4.97 -12.62 -4.56
CA SER A 24 5.87 -11.54 -4.20
C SER A 24 6.11 -10.68 -5.45
N GLN A 25 6.22 -9.35 -5.27
CA GLN A 25 6.77 -8.49 -6.32
C GLN A 25 8.25 -8.88 -6.51
N THR A 26 8.51 -9.75 -7.47
CA THR A 26 9.86 -10.18 -7.79
C THR A 26 10.53 -9.10 -8.63
N PRO A 27 11.75 -8.67 -8.27
CA PRO A 27 12.52 -7.81 -9.16
C PRO A 27 12.68 -8.46 -10.53
N PRO A 28 12.67 -7.67 -11.62
CA PRO A 28 13.05 -8.20 -12.94
C PRO A 28 14.44 -8.81 -12.85
N ALA A 29 14.66 -9.90 -13.58
CA ALA A 29 15.96 -10.55 -13.62
C ALA A 29 17.05 -9.57 -14.11
N PRO A 30 18.31 -9.69 -13.65
CA PRO A 30 19.38 -8.86 -14.15
C PRO A 30 19.48 -8.92 -15.68
N GLY A 31 19.37 -7.75 -16.34
CA GLY A 31 19.41 -7.64 -17.80
C GLY A 31 18.03 -7.72 -18.49
N GLU A 32 16.96 -8.03 -17.81
CA GLU A 32 15.62 -7.90 -18.38
C GLU A 32 15.23 -6.42 -18.55
N PRO A 33 14.62 -6.03 -19.69
CA PRO A 33 14.15 -4.68 -19.89
C PRO A 33 13.01 -4.37 -18.93
N LYS A 34 13.04 -3.18 -18.31
CA LYS A 34 11.92 -2.71 -17.50
C LYS A 34 10.65 -2.65 -18.36
N ARG A 35 9.49 -3.00 -17.79
CA ARG A 35 8.18 -2.87 -18.45
C ARG A 35 7.92 -1.46 -18.96
N PHE A 36 8.31 -0.47 -18.15
CA PHE A 36 8.30 0.94 -18.51
C PHE A 36 9.73 1.48 -18.39
N PRO A 37 10.45 1.69 -19.51
CA PRO A 37 11.74 2.39 -19.47
C PRO A 37 11.61 3.74 -18.78
N GLN A 38 12.67 4.20 -18.10
CA GLN A 38 12.63 5.48 -17.42
C GLN A 38 12.30 6.60 -18.41
N ILE A 39 11.21 7.34 -18.13
CA ILE A 39 10.78 8.46 -18.95
C ILE A 39 11.65 9.69 -18.65
N THR A 40 11.98 10.47 -19.70
CA THR A 40 12.66 11.76 -19.59
C THR A 40 11.72 12.91 -19.95
N LEU A 41 12.10 14.14 -19.60
CA LEU A 41 11.30 15.33 -19.96
C LEU A 41 11.12 15.47 -21.47
N GLU A 42 12.15 15.16 -22.25
CA GLU A 42 12.15 15.26 -23.71
C GLU A 42 11.18 14.29 -24.36
N GLN A 43 10.96 13.13 -23.72
CA GLN A 43 10.04 12.10 -24.19
C GLN A 43 8.57 12.42 -23.85
N LEU A 44 8.34 13.36 -22.95
CA LEU A 44 6.97 13.80 -22.65
C LEU A 44 6.41 14.65 -23.80
N PRO A 45 5.12 14.53 -24.10
CA PRO A 45 4.42 15.48 -24.96
C PRO A 45 4.66 16.93 -24.49
N PRO A 46 4.78 17.91 -25.41
CA PRO A 46 5.10 19.29 -25.04
C PRO A 46 4.18 19.89 -23.96
N ASP A 47 2.91 19.55 -23.98
CA ASP A 47 1.90 19.99 -23.00
C ASP A 47 2.02 19.30 -21.64
N ALA A 48 2.70 18.15 -21.56
CA ALA A 48 2.95 17.43 -20.32
C ALA A 48 4.31 17.75 -19.67
N ARG A 49 5.23 18.44 -20.38
CA ARG A 49 6.55 18.81 -19.84
C ARG A 49 6.49 19.66 -18.59
N PRO A 50 5.62 20.69 -18.49
CA PRO A 50 5.49 21.48 -17.27
C PRO A 50 5.13 20.62 -16.05
N LEU A 51 4.26 19.62 -16.21
CA LEU A 51 3.94 18.66 -15.16
C LEU A 51 5.19 17.85 -14.74
N GLY A 52 5.97 17.38 -15.71
CA GLY A 52 7.23 16.68 -15.43
C GLY A 52 8.23 17.54 -14.65
N GLU A 53 8.37 18.81 -14.99
CA GLU A 53 9.20 19.76 -14.26
C GLU A 53 8.72 20.01 -12.82
N GLU A 54 7.40 20.11 -12.62
CA GLU A 54 6.82 20.22 -11.27
C GLU A 54 7.14 18.96 -10.44
N ILE A 55 6.99 17.78 -11.02
CA ILE A 55 7.27 16.52 -10.33
C ILE A 55 8.74 16.44 -9.92
N ILE A 56 9.67 16.80 -10.78
CA ILE A 56 11.12 16.80 -10.46
C ILE A 56 11.43 17.67 -9.26
N LYS A 57 10.76 18.80 -9.09
CA LYS A 57 10.99 19.73 -7.97
C LYS A 57 10.58 19.14 -6.60
N ILE A 58 9.60 18.24 -6.56
CA ILE A 58 9.02 17.71 -5.33
C ILE A 58 9.39 16.24 -5.05
N SER A 59 9.85 15.52 -6.05
CA SER A 59 10.14 14.10 -5.97
C SER A 59 11.61 13.84 -5.70
N SER A 60 11.93 13.08 -4.66
CA SER A 60 13.30 12.63 -4.36
C SER A 60 13.89 11.66 -5.40
N VAL A 61 13.04 11.12 -6.27
CA VAL A 61 13.41 10.19 -7.35
C VAL A 61 13.16 10.78 -8.75
N GLY A 62 12.93 12.09 -8.84
CA GLY A 62 12.60 12.77 -10.09
C GLY A 62 11.35 12.17 -10.74
N LEU A 63 11.45 11.81 -12.03
CA LEU A 63 10.37 11.16 -12.78
C LEU A 63 10.32 9.62 -12.55
N GLY A 64 11.03 9.10 -11.55
CA GLY A 64 11.04 7.67 -11.21
C GLY A 64 9.90 7.21 -10.30
N GLY A 65 9.93 5.95 -9.91
CA GLY A 65 8.90 5.34 -9.07
C GLY A 65 7.50 5.43 -9.68
N PRO A 66 6.47 5.79 -8.90
CA PRO A 66 5.10 5.84 -9.43
C PRO A 66 4.93 6.86 -10.55
N TYR A 67 5.72 7.94 -10.56
CA TYR A 67 5.64 8.97 -11.61
C TYR A 67 6.07 8.44 -12.98
N ASN A 68 7.07 7.53 -13.04
CA ASN A 68 7.46 6.89 -14.30
C ASN A 68 6.27 6.18 -14.98
N VAL A 69 5.41 5.55 -14.19
CA VAL A 69 4.23 4.84 -14.70
C VAL A 69 3.10 5.83 -15.00
N MET A 70 2.79 6.74 -14.08
CA MET A 70 1.71 7.72 -14.23
C MET A 70 1.85 8.60 -15.46
N LEU A 71 3.07 9.03 -15.79
CA LEU A 71 3.35 9.91 -16.92
C LEU A 71 3.12 9.27 -18.30
N ARG A 72 2.83 7.95 -18.36
CA ARG A 72 2.31 7.31 -19.58
C ARG A 72 0.87 7.75 -19.90
N SER A 73 0.19 8.34 -18.92
CA SER A 73 -1.11 8.98 -19.07
C SER A 73 -1.05 10.39 -18.45
N PRO A 74 -0.58 11.40 -19.21
CA PRO A 74 -0.28 12.72 -18.65
C PRO A 74 -1.48 13.40 -17.96
N VAL A 75 -2.68 13.27 -18.52
CA VAL A 75 -3.90 13.83 -17.91
C VAL A 75 -4.18 13.17 -16.54
N PHE A 76 -4.06 11.85 -16.45
CA PHE A 76 -4.18 11.14 -15.19
C PHE A 76 -3.08 11.55 -14.21
N ALA A 77 -1.83 11.66 -14.68
CA ALA A 77 -0.70 12.06 -13.84
C ALA A 77 -0.90 13.46 -13.23
N ASP A 78 -1.42 14.43 -13.99
CA ASP A 78 -1.75 15.76 -13.49
C ASP A 78 -2.80 15.70 -12.35
N ARG A 79 -3.90 14.98 -12.59
CA ARG A 79 -4.97 14.87 -11.56
C ARG A 79 -4.49 14.13 -10.32
N MET A 80 -3.75 13.04 -10.51
CA MET A 80 -3.21 12.24 -9.41
C MET A 80 -2.16 13.03 -8.60
N LYS A 81 -1.29 13.80 -9.27
CA LYS A 81 -0.34 14.67 -8.58
C LYS A 81 -1.04 15.69 -7.70
N ARG A 82 -2.09 16.36 -8.19
CA ARG A 82 -2.86 17.33 -7.38
C ARG A 82 -3.52 16.66 -6.17
N LEU A 83 -4.05 15.46 -6.33
CA LEU A 83 -4.60 14.67 -5.22
C LEU A 83 -3.50 14.29 -4.22
N LEU A 84 -2.36 13.80 -4.70
CA LEU A 84 -1.21 13.46 -3.85
C LEU A 84 -0.65 14.69 -3.11
N ASP A 85 -0.62 15.87 -3.73
CA ASP A 85 -0.20 17.12 -3.07
C ASP A 85 -1.10 17.44 -1.87
N TYR A 86 -2.43 17.24 -2.01
CA TYR A 86 -3.35 17.39 -0.90
C TYR A 86 -3.11 16.32 0.17
N LEU A 87 -3.17 15.05 -0.20
CA LEU A 87 -3.14 13.92 0.73
C LEU A 87 -1.81 13.74 1.46
N ARG A 88 -0.70 14.18 0.87
CA ARG A 88 0.62 14.08 1.51
C ARG A 88 0.96 15.27 2.41
N PHE A 89 0.51 16.47 2.04
CA PHE A 89 1.02 17.69 2.64
C PHE A 89 -0.06 18.58 3.26
N ASN A 90 -1.32 18.41 2.88
CA ASN A 90 -2.41 19.32 3.23
C ASN A 90 -3.66 18.61 3.77
N THR A 91 -3.59 17.29 3.99
CA THR A 91 -4.68 16.52 4.60
C THR A 91 -4.94 16.95 6.05
N SER A 92 -6.16 16.76 6.53
CA SER A 92 -6.52 16.99 7.94
C SER A 92 -5.91 15.98 8.92
N LEU A 93 -5.41 14.83 8.40
CA LEU A 93 -4.74 13.84 9.24
C LEU A 93 -3.39 14.36 9.75
N PRO A 94 -3.07 14.19 11.03
CA PRO A 94 -1.70 14.36 11.51
C PRO A 94 -0.73 13.49 10.70
N THR A 95 0.46 14.02 10.36
CA THR A 95 1.44 13.33 9.50
C THR A 95 1.71 11.90 9.95
N ARG A 96 1.78 11.64 11.26
CA ARG A 96 1.97 10.30 11.84
C ARG A 96 0.87 9.32 11.41
N LEU A 97 -0.39 9.75 11.46
CA LEU A 97 -1.54 8.92 11.09
C LEU A 97 -1.64 8.76 9.57
N ASN A 98 -1.31 9.81 8.83
CA ASN A 98 -1.27 9.79 7.37
C ASN A 98 -0.23 8.77 6.87
N GLU A 99 1.01 8.88 7.35
CA GLU A 99 2.08 7.94 6.98
C GLU A 99 1.77 6.51 7.46
N PHE A 100 1.11 6.35 8.62
CA PHE A 100 0.68 5.04 9.10
C PHE A 100 -0.35 4.41 8.14
N ALA A 101 -1.36 5.17 7.70
CA ALA A 101 -2.32 4.69 6.70
C ALA A 101 -1.64 4.25 5.40
N ILE A 102 -0.63 5.02 4.95
CA ILE A 102 0.16 4.70 3.75
C ILE A 102 0.91 3.36 3.91
N ILE A 103 1.65 3.17 5.01
CA ILE A 103 2.41 1.94 5.20
C ILE A 103 1.52 0.71 5.47
N ILE A 104 0.28 0.89 5.96
CA ILE A 104 -0.71 -0.19 6.00
C ILE A 104 -1.00 -0.68 4.58
N GLN A 105 -1.27 0.21 3.63
CA GLN A 105 -1.48 -0.16 2.23
C GLN A 105 -0.22 -0.77 1.62
N GLY A 106 0.95 -0.16 1.88
CA GLY A 106 2.24 -0.71 1.45
C GLY A 106 2.49 -2.14 1.94
N LYS A 107 2.07 -2.47 3.17
CA LYS A 107 2.15 -3.84 3.70
C LYS A 107 1.16 -4.78 3.01
N VAL A 108 -0.11 -4.38 2.89
CA VAL A 108 -1.17 -5.22 2.29
C VAL A 108 -0.84 -5.56 0.84
N TRP A 109 -0.39 -4.58 0.07
CA TRP A 109 0.01 -4.74 -1.32
C TRP A 109 1.42 -5.27 -1.50
N ARG A 110 2.18 -5.50 -0.39
CA ARG A 110 3.61 -5.86 -0.43
C ARG A 110 4.42 -4.94 -1.33
N SER A 111 4.03 -3.65 -1.37
CA SER A 111 4.66 -2.64 -2.19
C SER A 111 6.03 -2.27 -1.63
N GLN A 112 7.08 -2.76 -2.28
CA GLN A 112 8.47 -2.53 -1.86
C GLN A 112 8.81 -1.04 -1.82
N VAL A 113 8.38 -0.29 -2.85
CA VAL A 113 8.68 1.15 -2.98
C VAL A 113 7.94 1.96 -1.93
N GLU A 114 6.64 1.71 -1.71
CA GLU A 114 5.86 2.46 -0.72
C GLU A 114 6.39 2.25 0.69
N TRP A 115 6.64 1.00 1.06
CA TRP A 115 7.22 0.72 2.38
C TRP A 115 8.60 1.38 2.53
N TYR A 116 9.48 1.23 1.53
CA TYR A 116 10.80 1.83 1.54
C TYR A 116 10.76 3.36 1.72
N ALA A 117 9.83 4.02 1.03
CA ALA A 117 9.71 5.47 1.06
C ALA A 117 9.02 6.00 2.33
N HIS A 118 7.95 5.34 2.78
CA HIS A 118 7.04 5.88 3.79
C HIS A 118 7.31 5.37 5.21
N TYR A 119 7.90 4.18 5.38
CA TYR A 119 8.29 3.69 6.70
C TYR A 119 9.17 4.68 7.48
N PRO A 120 10.30 5.19 6.92
CA PRO A 120 11.12 6.15 7.66
C PRO A 120 10.39 7.48 7.93
N LEU A 121 9.45 7.88 7.08
CA LEU A 121 8.62 9.06 7.30
C LEU A 121 7.63 8.85 8.44
N ALA A 122 7.00 7.69 8.54
CA ALA A 122 6.11 7.32 9.64
C ALA A 122 6.85 7.36 10.99
N ILE A 123 8.04 6.77 11.06
CA ILE A 123 8.87 6.79 12.27
C ILE A 123 9.28 8.22 12.63
N LYS A 124 9.75 9.01 11.66
CA LYS A 124 10.10 10.42 11.86
C LYS A 124 8.92 11.26 12.34
N ALA A 125 7.71 10.94 11.89
CA ALA A 125 6.46 11.59 12.32
C ALA A 125 5.98 11.15 13.72
N GLY A 126 6.68 10.21 14.36
CA GLY A 126 6.40 9.75 15.73
C GLY A 126 5.53 8.50 15.84
N LEU A 127 5.41 7.71 14.75
CA LEU A 127 4.85 6.37 14.87
C LEU A 127 5.82 5.50 15.67
N PRO A 128 5.37 4.80 16.74
CA PRO A 128 6.23 3.92 17.49
C PRO A 128 6.84 2.82 16.60
N GLN A 129 8.15 2.58 16.77
CA GLN A 129 8.87 1.55 16.02
C GLN A 129 8.18 0.19 16.11
N GLN A 130 7.73 -0.21 17.30
CA GLN A 130 7.05 -1.48 17.54
C GLN A 130 5.76 -1.62 16.73
N VAL A 131 5.00 -0.52 16.56
CA VAL A 131 3.76 -0.52 15.76
C VAL A 131 4.09 -0.83 14.29
N ALA A 132 5.14 -0.20 13.75
CA ALA A 132 5.56 -0.44 12.37
C ALA A 132 6.14 -1.84 12.16
N ASP A 133 6.90 -2.35 13.13
CA ASP A 133 7.52 -3.69 13.07
C ASP A 133 6.47 -4.80 13.15
N ASP A 134 5.48 -4.66 14.03
CA ASP A 134 4.34 -5.58 14.12
C ASP A 134 3.53 -5.58 12.82
N LEU A 135 3.25 -4.38 12.26
CA LEU A 135 2.60 -4.26 10.97
C LEU A 135 3.38 -4.97 9.87
N LYS A 136 4.71 -4.77 9.82
CA LYS A 136 5.59 -5.45 8.86
C LYS A 136 5.54 -6.96 9.01
N ALA A 137 5.51 -7.47 10.24
CA ALA A 137 5.38 -8.89 10.54
C ALA A 137 4.00 -9.47 10.17
N GLY A 138 3.00 -8.63 9.89
CA GLY A 138 1.65 -9.06 9.54
C GLY A 138 0.80 -9.43 10.74
N ILE A 139 1.14 -8.94 11.92
CA ILE A 139 0.34 -9.07 13.14
C ILE A 139 -0.30 -7.73 13.49
N ARG A 140 -1.42 -7.77 14.22
CA ARG A 140 -2.02 -6.54 14.73
C ARG A 140 -1.01 -5.82 15.62
N PRO A 141 -0.68 -4.54 15.32
CA PRO A 141 0.29 -3.81 16.11
C PRO A 141 -0.12 -3.68 17.58
N ARG A 142 0.87 -3.84 18.46
CA ARG A 142 0.72 -3.63 19.90
C ARG A 142 1.01 -2.18 20.26
N ASP A 143 0.56 -1.75 21.40
CA ASP A 143 0.87 -0.43 21.98
C ASP A 143 0.50 0.78 21.10
N MET A 144 -0.46 0.58 20.18
CA MET A 144 -1.02 1.67 19.39
C MET A 144 -1.74 2.69 20.30
N LYS A 145 -1.52 3.97 20.04
CA LYS A 145 -2.37 5.04 20.60
C LYS A 145 -3.82 4.88 20.12
N PRO A 146 -4.82 5.43 20.84
CA PRO A 146 -6.22 5.28 20.45
C PRO A 146 -6.52 5.70 18.99
N ASP A 147 -5.90 6.77 18.50
CA ASP A 147 -6.03 7.24 17.12
C ASP A 147 -5.34 6.33 16.10
N GLU A 148 -4.15 5.77 16.44
CA GLU A 148 -3.47 4.77 15.63
C GLU A 148 -4.30 3.48 15.52
N ALA A 149 -4.87 3.03 16.64
CA ALA A 149 -5.72 1.84 16.65
C ALA A 149 -6.95 2.00 15.75
N VAL A 150 -7.56 3.19 15.74
CA VAL A 150 -8.69 3.49 14.86
C VAL A 150 -8.26 3.52 13.40
N VAL A 151 -7.15 4.16 13.05
CA VAL A 151 -6.61 4.15 11.68
C VAL A 151 -6.36 2.73 11.20
N TYR A 152 -5.75 1.89 12.04
CA TYR A 152 -5.50 0.48 11.72
C TYR A 152 -6.81 -0.30 11.53
N ASP A 153 -7.74 -0.19 12.50
CA ASP A 153 -8.98 -0.96 12.49
C ASP A 153 -9.86 -0.59 11.28
N VAL A 154 -10.02 0.70 10.98
CA VAL A 154 -10.77 1.18 9.80
C VAL A 154 -10.11 0.68 8.51
N SER A 155 -8.79 0.82 8.38
CA SER A 155 -8.08 0.36 7.20
C SER A 155 -8.25 -1.15 6.99
N MET A 156 -8.07 -1.95 8.05
CA MET A 156 -8.14 -3.41 7.94
C MET A 156 -9.56 -3.93 7.73
N GLU A 157 -10.57 -3.30 8.34
CA GLU A 157 -11.96 -3.70 8.11
C GLU A 157 -12.39 -3.38 6.68
N MET A 158 -12.01 -2.20 6.14
CA MET A 158 -12.25 -1.86 4.74
C MET A 158 -11.54 -2.80 3.77
N ILE A 159 -10.30 -3.19 4.06
CA ILE A 159 -9.52 -4.11 3.22
C ILE A 159 -10.14 -5.51 3.22
N ASN A 160 -10.52 -6.02 4.38
CA ASN A 160 -10.96 -7.40 4.53
C ASN A 160 -12.44 -7.61 4.19
N ASN A 161 -13.29 -6.63 4.52
CA ASN A 161 -14.75 -6.76 4.46
C ASN A 161 -15.37 -5.88 3.37
N HIS A 162 -14.60 -4.95 2.76
CA HIS A 162 -15.07 -3.95 1.79
C HIS A 162 -16.19 -3.05 2.32
N GLN A 163 -16.26 -2.92 3.63
CA GLN A 163 -17.23 -2.10 4.37
C GLN A 163 -16.68 -1.81 5.77
N ILE A 164 -17.33 -0.92 6.50
CA ILE A 164 -17.05 -0.62 7.90
C ILE A 164 -18.30 -0.89 8.74
N SER A 165 -18.14 -1.50 9.91
CA SER A 165 -19.23 -1.70 10.85
C SER A 165 -19.67 -0.39 11.50
N ASP A 166 -20.97 -0.27 11.82
CA ASP A 166 -21.50 0.94 12.47
C ASP A 166 -20.77 1.24 13.79
N ALA A 167 -20.44 0.22 14.56
CA ALA A 167 -19.71 0.39 15.82
C ALA A 167 -18.32 1.02 15.60
N LEU A 168 -17.57 0.53 14.61
CA LEU A 168 -16.26 1.09 14.28
C LEU A 168 -16.39 2.48 13.67
N PHE A 169 -17.40 2.72 12.82
CA PHE A 169 -17.69 4.05 12.27
C PHE A 169 -17.93 5.09 13.37
N GLN A 170 -18.78 4.78 14.36
CA GLN A 170 -19.05 5.70 15.46
C GLN A 170 -17.80 5.95 16.32
N LYS A 171 -17.00 4.92 16.59
CA LYS A 171 -15.74 5.04 17.31
C LYS A 171 -14.75 5.93 16.53
N ALA A 172 -14.61 5.69 15.22
CA ALA A 172 -13.71 6.45 14.34
C ALA A 172 -14.13 7.92 14.23
N LYS A 173 -15.43 8.17 14.04
CA LYS A 173 -15.99 9.52 14.02
C LYS A 173 -15.75 10.28 15.34
N ALA A 174 -15.86 9.59 16.47
CA ALA A 174 -15.62 10.21 17.79
C ALA A 174 -14.15 10.59 18.01
N ILE A 175 -13.20 9.83 17.47
CA ILE A 175 -11.76 10.03 17.68
C ILE A 175 -11.14 10.95 16.61
N LEU A 176 -11.49 10.74 15.34
CA LEU A 176 -10.90 11.45 14.20
C LEU A 176 -11.76 12.62 13.71
N GLY A 177 -13.08 12.58 13.93
CA GLY A 177 -14.03 13.46 13.27
C GLY A 177 -14.29 13.06 11.82
N GLU A 178 -15.26 13.71 11.18
CA GLU A 178 -15.72 13.33 9.82
C GLU A 178 -14.65 13.60 8.76
N GLN A 179 -13.99 14.76 8.82
CA GLN A 179 -13.01 15.16 7.82
C GLN A 179 -11.81 14.20 7.80
N GLN A 180 -11.20 13.92 8.97
CA GLN A 180 -10.06 13.01 9.04
C GLN A 180 -10.44 11.58 8.65
N LEU A 181 -11.67 11.15 8.93
CA LEU A 181 -12.15 9.83 8.53
C LEU A 181 -12.28 9.73 6.99
N VAL A 182 -12.79 10.78 6.34
CA VAL A 182 -12.84 10.85 4.87
C VAL A 182 -11.44 10.90 4.28
N ASP A 183 -10.55 11.72 4.84
CA ASP A 183 -9.15 11.81 4.39
C ASP A 183 -8.40 10.48 4.58
N LEU A 184 -8.68 9.73 5.65
CA LEU A 184 -8.13 8.38 5.86
C LEU A 184 -8.51 7.42 4.73
N VAL A 185 -9.77 7.45 4.31
CA VAL A 185 -10.22 6.62 3.18
C VAL A 185 -9.60 7.10 1.87
N ALA A 186 -9.53 8.42 1.67
CA ALA A 186 -8.94 9.01 0.47
C ALA A 186 -7.45 8.68 0.33
N VAL A 187 -6.65 8.82 1.39
CA VAL A 187 -5.23 8.46 1.36
C VAL A 187 -5.05 6.95 1.14
N SER A 188 -5.82 6.12 1.84
CA SER A 188 -5.74 4.66 1.69
C SER A 188 -6.05 4.23 0.25
N GLY A 189 -7.15 4.67 -0.35
CA GLY A 189 -7.53 4.34 -1.73
C GLY A 189 -6.54 4.85 -2.77
N THR A 190 -6.00 6.05 -2.55
CA THR A 190 -4.98 6.63 -3.44
C THR A 190 -3.70 5.80 -3.41
N TYR A 191 -3.25 5.37 -2.22
CA TYR A 191 -2.04 4.55 -2.12
C TYR A 191 -2.24 3.10 -2.58
N VAL A 192 -3.46 2.56 -2.54
CA VAL A 192 -3.78 1.34 -3.30
C VAL A 192 -3.55 1.55 -4.80
N THR A 193 -4.00 2.67 -5.36
CA THR A 193 -3.75 3.00 -6.77
C THR A 193 -2.26 3.13 -7.07
N VAL A 194 -1.49 3.79 -6.18
CA VAL A 194 -0.03 3.91 -6.32
C VAL A 194 0.64 2.54 -6.27
N ALA A 195 0.24 1.66 -5.32
CA ALA A 195 0.77 0.30 -5.23
C ALA A 195 0.50 -0.52 -6.50
N MET A 196 -0.71 -0.40 -7.08
CA MET A 196 -1.06 -1.06 -8.34
C MET A 196 -0.20 -0.57 -9.52
N LEU A 197 0.06 0.75 -9.60
CA LEU A 197 0.92 1.33 -10.63
C LEU A 197 2.37 0.86 -10.48
N LEU A 198 2.89 0.84 -9.26
CA LEU A 198 4.23 0.32 -8.95
C LEU A 198 4.34 -1.17 -9.31
N ALA A 199 3.32 -1.96 -9.00
CA ALA A 199 3.27 -3.37 -9.36
C ALA A 199 3.19 -3.57 -10.88
N LEU A 200 2.36 -2.78 -11.58
CA LEU A 200 2.26 -2.79 -13.03
C LEU A 200 3.61 -2.50 -13.68
N GLY A 201 4.32 -1.48 -13.19
CA GLY A 201 5.62 -1.07 -13.69
C GLY A 201 6.79 -1.95 -13.25
N GLN A 202 6.58 -2.86 -12.28
CA GLN A 202 7.66 -3.55 -11.57
C GLN A 202 8.70 -2.58 -10.99
N GLU A 203 8.21 -1.44 -10.49
CA GLU A 203 9.07 -0.44 -9.88
C GLU A 203 9.60 -0.95 -8.54
N MET A 204 10.89 -0.76 -8.32
CA MET A 204 11.60 -1.26 -7.13
C MET A 204 12.33 -0.13 -6.42
N PRO A 205 12.64 -0.27 -5.13
CA PRO A 205 13.57 0.62 -4.44
C PRO A 205 14.92 0.71 -5.17
N PRO A 206 15.74 1.73 -4.87
CA PRO A 206 17.06 1.86 -5.48
C PRO A 206 17.91 0.59 -5.34
N ALA A 207 18.67 0.27 -6.39
CA ALA A 207 19.54 -0.91 -6.41
C ALA A 207 20.48 -0.97 -5.19
N GLY A 208 20.70 -2.16 -4.66
CA GLY A 208 21.56 -2.39 -3.49
C GLY A 208 20.91 -2.09 -2.14
N LYS A 209 19.65 -1.64 -2.11
CA LYS A 209 18.90 -1.52 -0.85
C LYS A 209 18.20 -2.83 -0.51
N PRO A 210 18.15 -3.22 0.79
CA PRO A 210 17.40 -4.38 1.19
C PRO A 210 15.91 -4.19 0.90
N LEU A 211 15.27 -5.24 0.37
CA LEU A 211 13.85 -5.22 0.10
C LEU A 211 13.05 -5.33 1.41
N PRO A 212 12.04 -4.50 1.62
CA PRO A 212 11.19 -4.55 2.80
C PRO A 212 10.47 -5.90 3.01
N PHE A 213 10.03 -6.51 1.92
CA PHE A 213 9.30 -7.78 1.94
C PHE A 213 10.03 -8.84 1.11
N PRO A 214 10.05 -10.10 1.61
CA PRO A 214 10.65 -11.23 0.90
C PRO A 214 9.85 -11.58 -0.37
#